data_6f6dc68bae0220d6c9baea86f281ee49
#
_entry.id   6f6dc68bae0220d6c9baea86f281ee49
#
_cell.length_a   1.000
_cell.length_b   1.000
_cell.length_c   1.000
_cell.angle_alpha   90.00
_cell.angle_beta   90.00
_cell.angle_gamma   90.00
#
_symmetry.space_group_name_H-M   'P 1'
#
loop_
_entity.id
_entity.type
_entity.pdbx_description
1 polymer ?
#
loop_
_entity_poly.entity_id
_entity_poly.type
_entity_poly.pdbx_seq_one_letter_code
_entity_poly.pdbx_strand_id
1 'polypeptide(L)'
;EEAIVKYCNVENINIRSELYIEHIQPAFDELVNKIVYTYKFTSLENIEYHKEDCKVWLTTILGKFDPSKNKKAFSYFSVVTKNWFTHKAKKQTKKNRREIPYDEMIREVEIIDQNNTPDLQTELEEQQFWKSLLGEVNVWQNLKLKTNEEKVLNAVITLMENIEQI
;
A
#
# COMPACT_ATOMS: atom_id res chain seq x y z
N GLU A 1 -8.95 -17.52 36.81
CA GLU A 1 -9.54 -18.80 36.29
C GLU A 1 -10.96 -18.99 36.78
N GLU A 2 -11.18 -18.98 38.08
CA GLU A 2 -12.52 -19.15 38.67
C GLU A 2 -13.55 -18.16 38.11
N ALA A 3 -13.20 -16.89 37.95
CA ALA A 3 -14.08 -15.87 37.39
C ALA A 3 -14.52 -16.22 35.97
N ILE A 4 -13.62 -16.76 35.13
CA ILE A 4 -13.95 -17.17 33.75
C ILE A 4 -14.90 -18.38 33.75
N VAL A 5 -14.66 -19.36 34.61
CA VAL A 5 -15.55 -20.51 34.73
C VAL A 5 -16.95 -20.09 35.23
N LYS A 6 -17.02 -19.21 36.23
CA LYS A 6 -18.28 -18.62 36.70
C LYS A 6 -18.98 -17.85 35.59
N TYR A 7 -18.25 -17.01 34.86
CA TYR A 7 -18.77 -16.22 33.73
C TYR A 7 -19.41 -17.12 32.66
N CYS A 8 -18.77 -18.24 32.33
CA CYS A 8 -19.28 -19.17 31.31
C CYS A 8 -20.54 -19.94 31.77
N ASN A 9 -20.68 -20.19 33.08
CA ASN A 9 -21.77 -20.96 33.63
C ASN A 9 -23.01 -20.14 34.03
N VAL A 10 -22.89 -18.80 34.09
CA VAL A 10 -23.99 -17.94 34.47
C VAL A 10 -24.82 -17.56 33.23
N GLU A 11 -26.13 -17.81 33.29
CA GLU A 11 -27.09 -17.47 32.23
C GLU A 11 -27.59 -16.01 32.33
N ASN A 12 -27.62 -15.47 33.56
CA ASN A 12 -28.13 -14.11 33.78
C ASN A 12 -27.14 -13.09 33.25
N ILE A 13 -27.58 -12.29 32.29
CA ILE A 13 -26.76 -11.27 31.57
C ILE A 13 -26.20 -10.21 32.53
N ASN A 14 -26.98 -9.77 33.53
CA ASN A 14 -26.53 -8.73 34.47
C ASN A 14 -25.38 -9.22 35.34
N ILE A 15 -25.52 -10.41 35.92
CA ILE A 15 -24.47 -11.03 36.75
C ILE A 15 -23.22 -11.33 35.89
N ARG A 16 -23.44 -11.74 34.68
CA ARG A 16 -22.37 -12.03 33.72
C ARG A 16 -21.58 -10.76 33.37
N SER A 17 -22.28 -9.65 33.19
CA SER A 17 -21.66 -8.33 32.94
C SER A 17 -20.88 -7.82 34.15
N GLU A 18 -21.42 -7.96 35.36
CA GLU A 18 -20.72 -7.60 36.60
C GLU A 18 -19.43 -8.41 36.77
N LEU A 19 -19.48 -9.73 36.61
CA LEU A 19 -18.30 -10.61 36.67
C LEU A 19 -17.24 -10.23 35.62
N TYR A 20 -17.68 -9.83 34.43
CA TYR A 20 -16.78 -9.39 33.39
C TYR A 20 -16.08 -8.09 33.79
N ILE A 21 -16.83 -7.07 34.16
CA ILE A 21 -16.31 -5.73 34.48
C ILE A 21 -15.37 -5.79 35.70
N GLU A 22 -15.76 -6.53 36.73
CA GLU A 22 -15.03 -6.54 37.99
C GLU A 22 -13.75 -7.40 37.95
N HIS A 23 -13.78 -8.53 37.23
CA HIS A 23 -12.70 -9.52 37.35
C HIS A 23 -11.98 -9.83 36.04
N ILE A 24 -12.66 -9.79 34.90
CA ILE A 24 -12.10 -10.24 33.63
C ILE A 24 -11.52 -9.07 32.84
N GLN A 25 -12.24 -7.97 32.76
CA GLN A 25 -11.83 -6.79 32.00
C GLN A 25 -10.48 -6.23 32.46
N PRO A 26 -10.23 -6.01 33.77
CA PRO A 26 -8.93 -5.46 34.22
C PRO A 26 -7.77 -6.43 33.88
N ALA A 27 -8.01 -7.74 33.98
CA ALA A 27 -7.01 -8.75 33.65
C ALA A 27 -6.70 -8.75 32.13
N PHE A 28 -7.70 -8.54 31.29
CA PHE A 28 -7.52 -8.44 29.85
C PHE A 28 -6.84 -7.14 29.45
N ASP A 29 -7.14 -6.02 30.10
CA ASP A 29 -6.47 -4.74 29.91
C ASP A 29 -4.97 -4.87 30.17
N GLU A 30 -4.61 -5.45 31.29
CA GLU A 30 -3.20 -5.69 31.64
C GLU A 30 -2.53 -6.68 30.68
N LEU A 31 -3.21 -7.78 30.35
CA LEU A 31 -2.70 -8.80 29.42
C LEU A 31 -2.41 -8.21 28.05
N VAL A 32 -3.36 -7.50 27.46
CA VAL A 32 -3.24 -6.92 26.12
C VAL A 32 -2.12 -5.90 26.09
N ASN A 33 -2.07 -4.98 27.07
CA ASN A 33 -0.99 -4.01 27.17
C ASN A 33 0.38 -4.71 27.29
N LYS A 34 0.51 -5.66 28.18
CA LYS A 34 1.75 -6.40 28.38
C LYS A 34 2.24 -7.12 27.12
N ILE A 35 1.34 -7.76 26.37
CA ILE A 35 1.63 -8.43 25.10
C ILE A 35 2.09 -7.42 24.04
N VAL A 36 1.38 -6.29 23.90
CA VAL A 36 1.73 -5.24 22.92
C VAL A 36 3.14 -4.70 23.16
N TYR A 37 3.50 -4.40 24.41
CA TYR A 37 4.83 -3.88 24.74
C TYR A 37 5.90 -4.96 24.65
N THR A 38 5.66 -6.17 25.17
CA THR A 38 6.65 -7.25 25.18
C THR A 38 7.04 -7.69 23.76
N TYR A 39 6.09 -7.78 22.85
CA TYR A 39 6.33 -8.22 21.48
C TYR A 39 6.47 -7.05 20.48
N LYS A 40 6.57 -5.81 20.98
CA LYS A 40 6.81 -4.59 20.18
C LYS A 40 5.76 -4.37 19.07
N PHE A 41 4.50 -4.67 19.37
CA PHE A 41 3.39 -4.35 18.44
C PHE A 41 3.01 -2.86 18.45
N THR A 42 3.72 -2.02 19.21
CA THR A 42 3.51 -0.56 19.29
C THR A 42 3.69 0.16 17.95
N SER A 43 4.38 -0.47 16.99
CA SER A 43 4.57 0.06 15.63
C SER A 43 3.36 -0.13 14.70
N LEU A 44 2.31 -0.83 15.15
CA LEU A 44 1.08 -0.97 14.37
C LEU A 44 0.33 0.35 14.29
N GLU A 45 -0.16 0.68 13.11
CA GLU A 45 -1.07 1.81 12.93
C GLU A 45 -2.31 1.67 13.81
N ASN A 46 -2.74 2.75 14.43
CA ASN A 46 -3.92 2.77 15.31
C ASN A 46 -3.89 1.70 16.42
N ILE A 47 -2.74 1.51 17.07
CA ILE A 47 -2.55 0.46 18.08
C ILE A 47 -3.59 0.49 19.19
N GLU A 48 -4.02 1.66 19.64
CA GLU A 48 -5.05 1.78 20.70
C GLU A 48 -6.39 1.19 20.23
N TYR A 49 -6.79 1.46 18.99
CA TYR A 49 -7.96 0.83 18.40
C TYR A 49 -7.81 -0.71 18.36
N HIS A 50 -6.64 -1.19 17.99
CA HIS A 50 -6.37 -2.63 17.95
C HIS A 50 -6.36 -3.28 19.34
N LYS A 51 -5.97 -2.56 20.39
CA LYS A 51 -6.09 -3.06 21.76
C LYS A 51 -7.55 -3.27 22.14
N GLU A 52 -8.41 -2.28 21.87
CA GLU A 52 -9.85 -2.38 22.17
C GLU A 52 -10.52 -3.49 21.34
N ASP A 53 -10.25 -3.55 20.03
CA ASP A 53 -10.76 -4.60 19.15
C ASP A 53 -10.33 -6.01 19.61
N CYS A 54 -9.09 -6.15 20.10
CA CYS A 54 -8.59 -7.39 20.67
C CYS A 54 -9.36 -7.78 21.96
N LYS A 55 -9.61 -6.82 22.86
CA LYS A 55 -10.37 -7.07 24.09
C LYS A 55 -11.80 -7.53 23.79
N VAL A 56 -12.48 -6.86 22.88
CA VAL A 56 -13.81 -7.27 22.41
C VAL A 56 -13.75 -8.69 21.80
N TRP A 57 -12.76 -8.98 20.98
CA TRP A 57 -12.61 -10.32 20.42
C TRP A 57 -12.33 -11.37 21.49
N LEU A 58 -11.53 -11.09 22.52
CA LEU A 58 -11.26 -11.99 23.64
C LEU A 58 -12.55 -12.39 24.39
N THR A 59 -13.54 -11.49 24.50
CA THR A 59 -14.83 -11.84 25.13
C THR A 59 -15.56 -12.94 24.36
N THR A 60 -15.45 -12.93 23.02
CA THR A 60 -16.12 -13.94 22.17
C THR A 60 -15.53 -15.33 22.30
N ILE A 61 -14.29 -15.43 22.78
CA ILE A 61 -13.58 -16.70 22.92
C ILE A 61 -13.45 -17.17 24.36
N LEU A 62 -13.98 -16.42 25.33
CA LEU A 62 -13.95 -16.81 26.75
C LEU A 62 -14.47 -18.25 26.97
N GLY A 63 -15.60 -18.60 26.33
CA GLY A 63 -16.20 -19.93 26.43
C GLY A 63 -15.39 -21.06 25.78
N LYS A 64 -14.32 -20.76 25.05
CA LYS A 64 -13.41 -21.73 24.44
C LYS A 64 -12.31 -22.20 25.42
N PHE A 65 -12.16 -21.51 26.53
CA PHE A 65 -11.21 -21.91 27.56
C PHE A 65 -11.72 -23.11 28.30
N ASP A 66 -10.95 -24.19 28.29
CA ASP A 66 -11.27 -25.46 28.98
C ASP A 66 -10.28 -25.67 30.14
N PRO A 67 -10.78 -25.53 31.41
CA PRO A 67 -9.93 -25.71 32.58
C PRO A 67 -9.41 -27.14 32.73
N SER A 68 -10.12 -28.15 32.17
CA SER A 68 -9.76 -29.56 32.30
C SER A 68 -8.44 -29.92 31.63
N LYS A 69 -7.97 -29.07 30.70
CA LYS A 69 -6.71 -29.26 29.94
C LYS A 69 -5.44 -28.90 30.70
N ASN A 70 -5.52 -28.70 32.01
CA ASN A 70 -4.37 -28.34 32.88
C ASN A 70 -3.54 -27.14 32.38
N LYS A 71 -4.13 -26.22 31.62
CA LYS A 71 -3.49 -24.99 31.16
C LYS A 71 -4.05 -23.81 31.93
N LYS A 72 -3.14 -22.98 32.45
CA LYS A 72 -3.55 -21.72 33.12
C LYS A 72 -4.23 -20.80 32.13
N ALA A 73 -5.34 -20.16 32.52
CA ALA A 73 -6.08 -19.22 31.71
C ALA A 73 -5.17 -18.11 31.15
N PHE A 74 -4.28 -17.55 31.98
CA PHE A 74 -3.31 -16.55 31.56
C PHE A 74 -2.45 -17.03 30.39
N SER A 75 -1.90 -18.24 30.45
CA SER A 75 -1.07 -18.80 29.38
C SER A 75 -1.86 -18.99 28.08
N TYR A 76 -3.10 -19.48 28.18
CA TYR A 76 -3.97 -19.65 27.03
C TYR A 76 -4.26 -18.30 26.35
N PHE A 77 -4.78 -17.33 27.09
CA PHE A 77 -5.12 -16.03 26.53
C PHE A 77 -3.90 -15.25 26.08
N SER A 78 -2.72 -15.41 26.68
CA SER A 78 -1.48 -14.79 26.20
C SER A 78 -1.09 -15.25 24.81
N VAL A 79 -1.14 -16.57 24.55
CA VAL A 79 -0.83 -17.14 23.23
C VAL A 79 -1.84 -16.66 22.19
N VAL A 80 -3.10 -16.68 22.55
CA VAL A 80 -4.19 -16.27 21.65
C VAL A 80 -4.08 -14.78 21.31
N THR A 81 -3.87 -13.91 22.29
CA THR A 81 -3.66 -12.46 22.10
C THR A 81 -2.43 -12.18 21.23
N LYS A 82 -1.29 -12.84 21.50
CA LYS A 82 -0.11 -12.72 20.67
C LYS A 82 -0.37 -13.08 19.21
N ASN A 83 -1.06 -14.22 18.99
CA ASN A 83 -1.38 -14.67 17.63
C ASN A 83 -2.30 -13.68 16.92
N TRP A 84 -3.26 -13.08 17.63
CA TRP A 84 -4.15 -12.07 17.08
C TRP A 84 -3.38 -10.83 16.60
N PHE A 85 -2.49 -10.27 17.42
CA PHE A 85 -1.65 -9.14 17.03
C PHE A 85 -0.67 -9.50 15.91
N THR A 86 -0.10 -10.70 15.94
CA THR A 86 0.77 -11.19 14.84
C THR A 86 0.01 -11.23 13.51
N HIS A 87 -1.25 -11.66 13.53
CA HIS A 87 -2.09 -11.67 12.33
C HIS A 87 -2.38 -10.25 11.82
N LYS A 88 -2.70 -9.31 12.73
CA LYS A 88 -2.90 -7.89 12.37
C LYS A 88 -1.61 -7.27 11.78
N ALA A 89 -0.45 -7.52 12.39
CA ALA A 89 0.84 -7.06 11.89
C ALA A 89 1.15 -7.59 10.47
N LYS A 90 0.94 -8.88 10.23
CA LYS A 90 1.11 -9.47 8.89
C LYS A 90 0.16 -8.85 7.87
N LYS A 91 -1.09 -8.58 8.26
CA LYS A 91 -2.09 -7.93 7.38
C LYS A 91 -1.66 -6.51 7.03
N GLN A 92 -1.19 -5.73 8.01
CA GLN A 92 -0.68 -4.38 7.78
C GLN A 92 0.55 -4.39 6.87
N THR A 93 1.55 -5.24 7.14
CA THR A 93 2.73 -5.35 6.27
C THR A 93 2.35 -5.70 4.82
N LYS A 94 1.36 -6.59 4.64
CA LYS A 94 0.86 -6.95 3.31
C LYS A 94 0.12 -5.79 2.65
N LYS A 95 -0.61 -4.99 3.42
CA LYS A 95 -1.27 -3.77 2.96
C LYS A 95 -0.23 -2.75 2.50
N ASN A 96 0.74 -2.42 3.36
CA ASN A 96 1.78 -1.43 3.09
C ASN A 96 2.68 -1.80 1.88
N ARG A 97 2.82 -3.10 1.56
CA ARG A 97 3.53 -3.53 0.35
C ARG A 97 2.73 -3.36 -0.94
N ARG A 98 1.42 -3.19 -0.86
CA ARG A 98 0.51 -3.07 -2.02
C ARG A 98 0.03 -1.65 -2.25
N GLU A 99 0.04 -0.85 -1.21
CA GLU A 99 -0.46 0.51 -1.21
C GLU A 99 0.73 1.46 -1.07
N ILE A 100 0.93 2.32 -2.06
CA ILE A 100 1.89 3.43 -1.98
C ILE A 100 1.16 4.59 -1.31
N PRO A 101 1.77 5.27 -0.32
CA PRO A 101 1.20 6.49 0.25
C PRO A 101 0.90 7.51 -0.85
N TYR A 102 -0.24 8.20 -0.74
CA TYR A 102 -0.68 9.18 -1.73
C TYR A 102 0.37 10.27 -2.00
N ASP A 103 1.07 10.71 -0.96
CA ASP A 103 2.13 11.72 -1.08
C ASP A 103 3.36 11.22 -1.87
N GLU A 104 3.70 9.92 -1.76
CA GLU A 104 4.76 9.32 -2.58
C GLU A 104 4.30 9.16 -4.03
N MET A 105 3.04 8.78 -4.25
CA MET A 105 2.46 8.66 -5.59
C MET A 105 2.46 10.01 -6.33
N ILE A 106 2.10 11.11 -5.65
CA ILE A 106 2.15 12.46 -6.25
C ILE A 106 3.57 12.80 -6.68
N ARG A 107 4.56 12.56 -5.81
CA ARG A 107 5.97 12.84 -6.15
C ARG A 107 6.46 12.02 -7.33
N GLU A 108 6.08 10.74 -7.41
CA GLU A 108 6.45 9.90 -8.57
C GLU A 108 5.79 10.41 -9.85
N VAL A 109 4.52 10.82 -9.81
CA VAL A 109 3.80 11.38 -10.96
C VAL A 109 4.42 12.72 -11.38
N GLU A 110 4.74 13.62 -10.43
CA GLU A 110 5.41 14.89 -10.72
C GLU A 110 6.78 14.70 -11.37
N ILE A 111 7.57 13.69 -10.92
CA ILE A 111 8.86 13.36 -11.53
C ILE A 111 8.67 12.81 -12.95
N ILE A 112 7.66 11.98 -13.18
CA ILE A 112 7.36 11.44 -14.51
C ILE A 112 6.90 12.57 -15.46
N ASP A 113 6.05 13.48 -15.00
CA ASP A 113 5.60 14.62 -15.79
C ASP A 113 6.75 15.59 -16.12
N GLN A 114 7.65 15.85 -15.16
CA GLN A 114 8.83 16.67 -15.41
C GLN A 114 9.80 16.05 -16.43
N ASN A 115 9.88 14.71 -16.47
CA ASN A 115 10.73 13.99 -17.42
C ASN A 115 10.05 13.76 -18.77
N ASN A 116 8.73 13.83 -18.86
CA ASN A 116 7.95 13.60 -20.09
C ASN A 116 7.43 14.91 -20.74
N THR A 117 7.53 16.06 -20.08
CA THR A 117 7.30 17.34 -20.77
C THR A 117 8.49 17.60 -21.70
N PRO A 118 8.30 17.52 -23.03
CA PRO A 118 9.34 17.97 -23.95
C PRO A 118 9.66 19.39 -23.54
N ASP A 119 10.93 19.66 -23.27
CA ASP A 119 11.38 21.02 -22.99
C ASP A 119 10.97 21.88 -24.19
N LEU A 120 10.25 22.97 -23.97
CA LEU A 120 9.78 23.89 -25.02
C LEU A 120 10.93 24.26 -25.93
N GLN A 121 12.15 24.25 -25.41
CA GLN A 121 13.38 24.49 -26.13
C GLN A 121 13.72 23.37 -27.11
N THR A 122 13.52 22.11 -26.72
CA THR A 122 13.72 20.93 -27.58
C THR A 122 12.72 20.92 -28.73
N GLU A 123 11.44 21.25 -28.49
CA GLU A 123 10.43 21.37 -29.55
C GLU A 123 10.75 22.49 -30.52
N LEU A 124 11.22 23.63 -30.03
CA LEU A 124 11.65 24.75 -30.88
C LEU A 124 12.89 24.40 -31.72
N GLU A 125 13.85 23.66 -31.16
CA GLU A 125 15.05 23.21 -31.87
C GLU A 125 14.69 22.19 -32.96
N GLU A 126 13.78 21.24 -32.66
CA GLU A 126 13.26 20.29 -33.65
C GLU A 126 12.52 21.01 -34.80
N GLN A 127 11.66 21.96 -34.50
CA GLN A 127 10.95 22.75 -35.53
C GLN A 127 11.92 23.53 -36.39
N GLN A 128 12.94 24.15 -35.80
CA GLN A 128 13.97 24.90 -36.54
C GLN A 128 14.80 23.96 -37.43
N PHE A 129 15.16 22.76 -36.91
CA PHE A 129 15.89 21.77 -37.70
C PHE A 129 15.08 21.34 -38.93
N TRP A 130 13.83 20.93 -38.75
CA TRP A 130 12.98 20.52 -39.86
C TRP A 130 12.72 21.62 -40.86
N LYS A 131 12.52 22.86 -40.41
CA LYS A 131 12.35 24.03 -41.29
C LYS A 131 13.61 24.32 -42.11
N SER A 132 14.78 24.21 -41.50
CA SER A 132 16.06 24.39 -42.18
C SER A 132 16.30 23.30 -43.23
N LEU A 133 16.04 22.03 -42.84
CA LEU A 133 16.21 20.90 -43.75
C LEU A 133 15.28 20.97 -44.97
N LEU A 134 14.01 21.31 -44.76
CA LEU A 134 13.06 21.55 -45.86
C LEU A 134 13.49 22.71 -46.77
N GLY A 135 14.05 23.76 -46.18
CA GLY A 135 14.63 24.88 -46.95
C GLY A 135 15.75 24.43 -47.88
N GLU A 136 16.71 23.65 -47.40
CA GLU A 136 17.80 23.09 -48.20
C GLU A 136 17.30 22.14 -49.31
N VAL A 137 16.37 21.26 -48.99
CA VAL A 137 15.78 20.31 -49.96
C VAL A 137 15.09 21.09 -51.11
N ASN A 138 14.37 22.15 -50.81
CA ASN A 138 13.74 23.03 -51.83
C ASN A 138 14.77 23.73 -52.71
N VAL A 139 15.92 24.14 -52.17
CA VAL A 139 17.03 24.71 -52.96
C VAL A 139 17.58 23.63 -53.91
N TRP A 140 17.77 22.40 -53.45
CA TRP A 140 18.29 21.30 -54.28
C TRP A 140 17.36 20.93 -55.43
N GLN A 141 16.04 21.02 -55.26
CA GLN A 141 15.07 20.81 -56.35
C GLN A 141 15.24 21.76 -57.53
N ASN A 142 15.76 22.97 -57.26
CA ASN A 142 15.97 23.98 -58.29
C ASN A 142 17.36 23.91 -58.97
N LEU A 143 18.22 22.98 -58.52
CA LEU A 143 19.54 22.74 -59.14
C LEU A 143 19.43 21.81 -60.35
N LYS A 144 20.32 21.92 -61.33
CA LYS A 144 20.47 20.97 -62.42
C LYS A 144 21.18 19.71 -61.91
N LEU A 145 20.39 18.74 -61.46
CA LEU A 145 20.86 17.45 -60.95
C LEU A 145 21.03 16.43 -62.07
N LYS A 146 21.94 15.47 -61.88
CA LYS A 146 22.05 14.28 -62.74
C LYS A 146 20.89 13.35 -62.45
N THR A 147 20.52 12.51 -63.44
CA THR A 147 19.37 11.59 -63.37
C THR A 147 19.32 10.72 -62.10
N ASN A 148 20.47 10.30 -61.56
CA ASN A 148 20.53 9.53 -60.32
C ASN A 148 20.41 10.38 -59.08
N GLU A 149 20.91 11.58 -59.06
CA GLU A 149 20.80 12.57 -57.98
C GLU A 149 19.33 13.01 -57.81
N GLU A 150 18.65 13.24 -58.93
CA GLU A 150 17.21 13.54 -58.93
C GLU A 150 16.34 12.41 -58.35
N LYS A 151 16.66 11.14 -58.67
CA LYS A 151 15.96 10.01 -58.07
C LYS A 151 16.18 9.89 -56.58
N VAL A 152 17.37 10.16 -56.07
CA VAL A 152 17.69 10.15 -54.66
C VAL A 152 16.95 11.29 -53.96
N LEU A 153 16.97 12.48 -54.53
CA LEU A 153 16.26 13.65 -53.97
C LEU A 153 14.77 13.40 -53.87
N ASN A 154 14.13 12.86 -54.91
CA ASN A 154 12.73 12.52 -54.92
C ASN A 154 12.37 11.48 -53.85
N ALA A 155 13.24 10.46 -53.65
CA ALA A 155 13.04 9.47 -52.59
C ALA A 155 13.13 10.10 -51.20
N VAL A 156 14.05 11.04 -50.96
CA VAL A 156 14.17 11.77 -49.70
C VAL A 156 12.92 12.62 -49.43
N ILE A 157 12.44 13.33 -50.43
CA ILE A 157 11.21 14.16 -50.32
C ILE A 157 10.01 13.26 -49.96
N THR A 158 9.84 12.12 -50.67
CA THR A 158 8.76 11.20 -50.39
C THR A 158 8.81 10.63 -48.96
N LEU A 159 10.02 10.34 -48.44
CA LEU A 159 10.21 9.92 -47.06
C LEU A 159 9.83 11.01 -46.04
N MET A 160 10.22 12.25 -46.32
CA MET A 160 9.94 13.41 -45.45
C MET A 160 8.43 13.72 -45.37
N GLU A 161 7.73 13.62 -46.51
CA GLU A 161 6.28 13.85 -46.58
C GLU A 161 5.46 12.76 -45.85
N ASN A 162 6.02 11.55 -45.71
CA ASN A 162 5.34 10.45 -45.04
C ASN A 162 5.73 10.32 -43.54
N ILE A 163 6.68 11.07 -43.03
CA ILE A 163 7.06 11.05 -41.60
C ILE A 163 5.92 11.51 -40.68
N GLU A 164 5.05 12.39 -41.14
CA GLU A 164 3.88 12.84 -40.35
C GLU A 164 2.77 11.78 -40.24
N GLN A 165 2.90 10.63 -40.90
CA GLN A 165 1.91 9.55 -40.89
C GLN A 165 2.36 8.32 -40.06
N ILE A 166 3.53 8.36 -39.44
CA ILE A 166 4.08 7.32 -38.55
C ILE A 166 4.05 7.80 -37.12
#